data_4d3756e337d9020ff834ec6ab7c7e6cc
#
_entry.id   4d3756e337d9020ff834ec6ab7c7e6cc
#
_cell.length_a   1.000
_cell.length_b   1.000
_cell.length_c   1.000
_cell.angle_alpha   90.00
_cell.angle_beta   90.00
_cell.angle_gamma   90.00
#
_symmetry.space_group_name_H-M   'P 1'
#
loop_
_entity.id
_entity.type
_entity.pdbx_description
1 polymer ?
#
loop_
_entity_poly.entity_id
_entity_poly.type
_entity_poly.pdbx_seq_one_letter_code
_entity_poly.pdbx_strand_id
1 'polypeptide(L)'
;MSELIQNVTTTFAQLFGYDATHLVQAPGRVNLIGEHTDYNDGFVLPCAINYQTVVAAAKREDFLVRLIAVDYDNDTDEFDLREEIAFQPKKMWSNYIRGVIKCLIERGFEFNGADIVVSGNVPQGAGLSSSAALEVVIGQTFKELYQLKISQAEIALNGQQAENQFVGCNCGIMDQMISAQGQANHAMLLDCRSLQTEAVAMPEQMAVVILNSNKKRGLVESEYNTRREQCEAAAKTFGVKALRDVTLAQLTAKQAELDPVVAKRARHVITENERTLHAAQALREGNMPRLGELMAASHASMRDDFEITVKEIDTLVEIVQSVIGDQGGVRMTGGGFGGCVVALVHPKQVEAVQQAVAEHYEAATGLKASIYVCHATSGAGLVELA
;
A
#
# COMPACT_ATOMS: atom_id res chain seq x y z
N MET A 1 -8.79 -22.44 -10.40
CA MET A 1 -8.80 -21.83 -9.05
C MET A 1 -7.36 -21.61 -8.63
N SER A 2 -6.98 -20.42 -8.11
CA SER A 2 -5.59 -20.22 -7.67
C SER A 2 -5.28 -21.09 -6.45
N GLU A 3 -4.02 -21.47 -6.28
CA GLU A 3 -3.55 -22.24 -5.12
C GLU A 3 -3.96 -21.59 -3.80
N LEU A 4 -3.88 -20.26 -3.72
CA LEU A 4 -4.27 -19.49 -2.56
C LEU A 4 -5.75 -19.68 -2.18
N ILE A 5 -6.66 -19.63 -3.16
CA ILE A 5 -8.11 -19.86 -2.96
C ILE A 5 -8.35 -21.29 -2.53
N GLN A 6 -7.69 -22.26 -3.16
CA GLN A 6 -7.83 -23.67 -2.82
C GLN A 6 -7.37 -23.93 -1.37
N ASN A 7 -6.28 -23.33 -0.94
CA ASN A 7 -5.76 -23.48 0.42
C ASN A 7 -6.76 -22.96 1.46
N VAL A 8 -7.29 -21.76 1.32
CA VAL A 8 -8.24 -21.23 2.33
C VAL A 8 -9.55 -22.00 2.36
N THR A 9 -10.08 -22.46 1.21
CA THR A 9 -11.32 -23.23 1.17
C THR A 9 -11.17 -24.63 1.75
N THR A 10 -10.08 -25.32 1.42
CA THR A 10 -9.79 -26.64 1.96
C THR A 10 -9.55 -26.58 3.47
N THR A 11 -8.76 -25.62 3.94
CA THR A 11 -8.50 -25.42 5.37
C THR A 11 -9.78 -25.09 6.12
N PHE A 12 -10.66 -24.24 5.55
CA PHE A 12 -11.95 -23.92 6.14
C PHE A 12 -12.81 -25.17 6.36
N ALA A 13 -13.00 -25.97 5.31
CA ALA A 13 -13.80 -27.19 5.38
C ALA A 13 -13.21 -28.23 6.36
N GLN A 14 -11.89 -28.38 6.38
CA GLN A 14 -11.22 -29.33 7.27
C GLN A 14 -11.31 -28.96 8.75
N LEU A 15 -11.12 -27.67 9.08
CA LEU A 15 -10.99 -27.23 10.47
C LEU A 15 -12.33 -26.83 11.09
N PHE A 16 -13.28 -26.33 10.31
CA PHE A 16 -14.63 -26.01 10.81
C PHE A 16 -15.66 -27.11 10.56
N GLY A 17 -15.41 -28.06 9.65
CA GLY A 17 -16.27 -29.21 9.40
C GLY A 17 -17.45 -28.93 8.47
N TYR A 18 -17.45 -27.80 7.77
CA TYR A 18 -18.44 -27.41 6.76
C TYR A 18 -17.82 -26.43 5.75
N ASP A 19 -18.50 -26.15 4.65
CA ASP A 19 -17.95 -25.31 3.59
C ASP A 19 -18.15 -23.81 3.88
N ALA A 20 -17.18 -22.98 3.48
CA ALA A 20 -17.33 -21.54 3.49
C ALA A 20 -18.45 -21.08 2.56
N THR A 21 -19.19 -20.06 2.96
CA THR A 21 -20.27 -19.49 2.14
C THR A 21 -19.80 -18.32 1.27
N HIS A 22 -18.69 -17.71 1.64
CA HIS A 22 -18.12 -16.53 0.95
C HIS A 22 -16.63 -16.68 0.78
N LEU A 23 -16.16 -16.29 -0.40
CA LEU A 23 -14.75 -16.06 -0.70
C LEU A 23 -14.57 -14.59 -1.04
N VAL A 24 -13.67 -13.93 -0.33
CA VAL A 24 -13.40 -12.49 -0.47
C VAL A 24 -11.91 -12.28 -0.66
N GLN A 25 -11.54 -11.33 -1.51
CA GLN A 25 -10.15 -10.97 -1.73
C GLN A 25 -9.93 -9.47 -1.63
N ALA A 26 -8.73 -9.06 -1.27
CA ALA A 26 -8.26 -7.69 -1.38
C ALA A 26 -6.79 -7.67 -1.80
N PRO A 27 -6.41 -6.81 -2.77
CA PRO A 27 -5.06 -6.74 -3.29
C PRO A 27 -4.13 -5.95 -2.37
N GLY A 28 -2.83 -6.26 -2.45
CA GLY A 28 -1.78 -5.32 -2.09
C GLY A 28 -1.67 -4.20 -3.13
N ARG A 29 -0.73 -3.29 -2.92
CA ARG A 29 -0.54 -2.12 -3.80
C ARG A 29 0.92 -1.77 -4.01
N VAL A 30 1.20 -1.03 -5.07
CA VAL A 30 2.41 -0.26 -5.23
C VAL A 30 2.06 1.20 -5.54
N ASN A 31 2.84 2.14 -5.02
CA ASN A 31 2.65 3.56 -5.35
C ASN A 31 3.57 3.95 -6.51
N LEU A 32 3.00 4.37 -7.63
CA LEU A 32 3.77 4.75 -8.82
C LEU A 32 4.52 6.08 -8.59
N ILE A 33 3.88 7.06 -7.95
CA ILE A 33 4.44 8.35 -7.56
C ILE A 33 3.54 9.03 -6.53
N GLY A 34 4.08 10.00 -5.77
CA GLY A 34 3.37 10.67 -4.67
C GLY A 34 3.75 10.04 -3.34
N GLU A 35 5.05 10.00 -3.03
CA GLU A 35 5.54 9.41 -1.80
C GLU A 35 5.54 10.44 -0.65
N HIS A 36 5.07 10.04 0.53
CA HIS A 36 4.96 10.87 1.72
C HIS A 36 4.07 12.12 1.57
N THR A 37 3.14 12.09 0.64
CA THR A 37 2.19 13.19 0.39
C THR A 37 0.82 12.93 1.02
N ASP A 38 0.45 11.69 1.30
CA ASP A 38 -0.87 11.30 1.81
C ASP A 38 -1.20 11.91 3.18
N TYR A 39 -0.30 11.87 4.14
CA TYR A 39 -0.47 12.52 5.45
C TYR A 39 -0.24 14.03 5.43
N ASN A 40 0.08 14.60 4.27
CA ASN A 40 0.17 16.04 4.00
C ASN A 40 -1.04 16.57 3.21
N ASP A 41 -2.17 15.86 3.23
CA ASP A 41 -3.37 16.17 2.44
C ASP A 41 -3.11 16.24 0.92
N GLY A 42 -2.07 15.58 0.43
CA GLY A 42 -1.59 15.67 -0.94
C GLY A 42 -2.24 14.68 -1.90
N PHE A 43 -1.54 14.43 -3.00
CA PHE A 43 -1.94 13.49 -4.05
C PHE A 43 -1.03 12.28 -4.09
N VAL A 44 -1.62 11.11 -4.38
CA VAL A 44 -0.91 9.85 -4.61
C VAL A 44 -1.43 9.18 -5.87
N LEU A 45 -0.62 8.34 -6.50
CA LEU A 45 -0.97 7.62 -7.73
C LEU A 45 -0.61 6.13 -7.62
N PRO A 46 -1.24 5.38 -6.71
CA PRO A 46 -1.02 3.94 -6.55
C PRO A 46 -1.76 3.12 -7.60
N CYS A 47 -1.36 1.87 -7.77
CA CYS A 47 -2.18 0.82 -8.37
C CYS A 47 -2.27 -0.41 -7.48
N ALA A 48 -3.41 -1.09 -7.51
CA ALA A 48 -3.58 -2.41 -6.92
C ALA A 48 -2.80 -3.44 -7.75
N ILE A 49 -2.20 -4.44 -7.10
CA ILE A 49 -1.38 -5.45 -7.76
C ILE A 49 -2.01 -6.84 -7.63
N ASN A 50 -1.64 -7.75 -8.52
CA ASN A 50 -2.14 -9.14 -8.53
C ASN A 50 -1.54 -10.05 -7.45
N TYR A 51 -1.07 -9.48 -6.35
CA TYR A 51 -0.78 -10.13 -5.08
C TYR A 51 -1.86 -9.72 -4.07
N GLN A 52 -2.41 -10.65 -3.32
CA GLN A 52 -3.63 -10.42 -2.57
C GLN A 52 -3.71 -11.21 -1.28
N THR A 53 -4.61 -10.79 -0.39
CA THR A 53 -5.11 -11.56 0.74
C THR A 53 -6.48 -12.11 0.40
N VAL A 54 -6.72 -13.38 0.69
CA VAL A 54 -7.98 -14.09 0.45
C VAL A 54 -8.54 -14.61 1.77
N VAL A 55 -9.83 -14.50 1.91
CA VAL A 55 -10.60 -14.96 3.07
C VAL A 55 -11.67 -15.93 2.60
N ALA A 56 -11.73 -17.11 3.21
CA ALA A 56 -12.90 -17.99 3.19
C ALA A 56 -13.68 -17.78 4.50
N ALA A 57 -14.98 -17.49 4.41
CA ALA A 57 -15.78 -17.12 5.57
C ALA A 57 -17.20 -17.68 5.54
N ALA A 58 -17.78 -17.86 6.72
CA ALA A 58 -19.19 -18.10 6.93
C ALA A 58 -19.68 -17.36 8.17
N LYS A 59 -20.93 -16.84 8.11
CA LYS A 59 -21.55 -16.20 9.28
C LYS A 59 -21.95 -17.24 10.32
N ARG A 60 -21.95 -16.79 11.57
CA ARG A 60 -22.44 -17.57 12.71
C ARG A 60 -23.74 -16.97 13.26
N GLU A 61 -24.48 -17.78 13.97
CA GLU A 61 -25.71 -17.32 14.67
C GLU A 61 -25.41 -16.75 16.07
N ASP A 62 -24.23 -17.10 16.63
CA ASP A 62 -23.72 -16.55 17.89
C ASP A 62 -22.81 -15.33 17.64
N PHE A 63 -22.19 -14.81 18.70
CA PHE A 63 -21.31 -13.64 18.64
C PHE A 63 -19.82 -13.99 18.62
N LEU A 64 -19.47 -15.24 18.39
CA LEU A 64 -18.10 -15.70 18.40
C LEU A 64 -17.44 -15.48 17.03
N VAL A 65 -16.26 -14.86 17.00
CA VAL A 65 -15.40 -14.78 15.84
C VAL A 65 -14.26 -15.78 16.02
N ARG A 66 -14.12 -16.71 15.07
CA ARG A 66 -13.02 -17.68 15.05
C ARG A 66 -12.17 -17.45 13.82
N LEU A 67 -10.87 -17.32 14.02
CA LEU A 67 -9.90 -16.97 13.00
C LEU A 67 -8.87 -18.07 12.85
N ILE A 68 -8.47 -18.36 11.61
CA ILE A 68 -7.37 -19.27 11.27
C ILE A 68 -6.50 -18.59 10.22
N ALA A 69 -5.19 -18.47 10.51
CA ALA A 69 -4.19 -17.92 9.59
C ALA A 69 -3.34 -19.04 8.99
N VAL A 70 -3.59 -19.37 7.73
CA VAL A 70 -2.90 -20.46 7.03
C VAL A 70 -1.40 -20.23 6.97
N ASP A 71 -0.98 -19.00 6.68
CA ASP A 71 0.43 -18.62 6.50
C ASP A 71 1.25 -18.65 7.81
N TYR A 72 0.59 -18.84 8.95
CA TYR A 72 1.19 -18.97 10.29
C TYR A 72 0.92 -20.36 10.86
N ASP A 73 1.13 -21.42 10.07
CA ASP A 73 0.94 -22.82 10.48
C ASP A 73 -0.48 -23.11 11.03
N ASN A 74 -1.50 -22.48 10.44
CA ASN A 74 -2.88 -22.52 10.91
C ASN A 74 -3.05 -22.00 12.35
N ASP A 75 -2.27 -21.01 12.75
CA ASP A 75 -2.46 -20.35 14.05
C ASP A 75 -3.90 -19.81 14.14
N THR A 76 -4.47 -19.92 15.33
CA THR A 76 -5.88 -19.62 15.59
C THR A 76 -6.04 -18.46 16.56
N ASP A 77 -7.12 -17.71 16.42
CA ASP A 77 -7.56 -16.74 17.41
C ASP A 77 -9.09 -16.77 17.53
N GLU A 78 -9.60 -16.43 18.71
CA GLU A 78 -11.04 -16.44 18.99
C GLU A 78 -11.41 -15.31 19.95
N PHE A 79 -12.56 -14.66 19.72
CA PHE A 79 -13.10 -13.65 20.64
C PHE A 79 -14.62 -13.49 20.46
N ASP A 80 -15.29 -13.04 21.52
CA ASP A 80 -16.73 -12.78 21.56
C ASP A 80 -17.01 -11.29 21.33
N LEU A 81 -17.89 -10.94 20.39
CA LEU A 81 -18.26 -9.56 20.05
C LEU A 81 -18.99 -8.80 21.17
N ARG A 82 -19.49 -9.52 22.18
CA ARG A 82 -20.17 -8.94 23.35
C ARG A 82 -19.18 -8.52 24.45
N GLU A 83 -17.92 -8.97 24.32
CA GLU A 83 -16.85 -8.63 25.25
C GLU A 83 -15.94 -7.54 24.67
N GLU A 84 -15.04 -7.01 25.50
CA GLU A 84 -14.03 -6.07 25.02
C GLU A 84 -13.07 -6.76 24.03
N ILE A 85 -12.97 -6.24 22.82
CA ILE A 85 -12.01 -6.71 21.82
C ILE A 85 -10.63 -6.15 22.18
N ALA A 86 -9.85 -6.97 22.92
CA ALA A 86 -8.54 -6.60 23.41
C ALA A 86 -7.42 -6.88 22.40
N PHE A 87 -6.35 -6.08 22.46
CA PHE A 87 -5.11 -6.30 21.71
C PHE A 87 -4.40 -7.58 22.19
N GLN A 88 -3.87 -8.38 21.24
CA GLN A 88 -3.17 -9.63 21.48
C GLN A 88 -1.65 -9.49 21.25
N PRO A 89 -0.82 -9.30 22.26
CA PRO A 89 0.61 -9.03 22.07
C PRO A 89 1.38 -10.14 21.35
N LYS A 90 0.89 -11.37 21.42
CA LYS A 90 1.55 -12.55 20.83
C LYS A 90 1.02 -12.93 19.46
N LYS A 91 -0.06 -12.28 18.97
CA LYS A 91 -0.74 -12.61 17.72
C LYS A 91 -0.96 -11.32 16.90
N MET A 92 0.13 -10.74 16.43
CA MET A 92 0.06 -9.47 15.73
C MET A 92 -0.86 -9.53 14.50
N TRP A 93 -0.85 -10.65 13.77
CA TRP A 93 -1.71 -10.84 12.60
C TRP A 93 -3.20 -10.69 12.93
N SER A 94 -3.63 -11.20 14.08
CA SER A 94 -5.04 -11.13 14.47
C SER A 94 -5.46 -9.73 14.91
N ASN A 95 -4.53 -8.88 15.35
CA ASN A 95 -4.85 -7.51 15.77
C ASN A 95 -5.35 -6.63 14.62
N TYR A 96 -4.89 -6.84 13.40
CA TYR A 96 -5.44 -6.19 12.23
C TYR A 96 -6.92 -6.53 12.05
N ILE A 97 -7.27 -7.82 12.22
CA ILE A 97 -8.65 -8.31 12.10
C ILE A 97 -9.51 -7.82 13.27
N ARG A 98 -9.03 -7.95 14.50
CA ARG A 98 -9.69 -7.45 15.72
C ARG A 98 -9.97 -5.96 15.64
N GLY A 99 -8.98 -5.17 15.19
CA GLY A 99 -9.10 -3.72 15.02
C GLY A 99 -10.18 -3.35 14.00
N VAL A 100 -10.20 -4.00 12.84
CA VAL A 100 -11.23 -3.75 11.80
C VAL A 100 -12.64 -4.05 12.33
N ILE A 101 -12.83 -5.19 12.99
CA ILE A 101 -14.14 -5.59 13.55
C ILE A 101 -14.58 -4.62 14.64
N LYS A 102 -13.67 -4.25 15.55
CA LYS A 102 -13.94 -3.27 16.60
C LYS A 102 -14.38 -1.93 16.01
N CYS A 103 -13.66 -1.41 15.02
CA CYS A 103 -13.99 -0.15 14.36
C CYS A 103 -15.33 -0.21 13.61
N LEU A 104 -15.71 -1.34 13.01
CA LEU A 104 -17.04 -1.53 12.42
C LEU A 104 -18.15 -1.40 13.49
N ILE A 105 -17.98 -2.03 14.65
CA ILE A 105 -18.93 -1.91 15.77
C ILE A 105 -19.01 -0.46 16.28
N GLU A 106 -17.89 0.20 16.45
CA GLU A 106 -17.81 1.60 16.89
C GLU A 106 -18.49 2.57 15.90
N ARG A 107 -18.54 2.20 14.59
CA ARG A 107 -19.30 2.92 13.56
C ARG A 107 -20.81 2.64 13.59
N GLY A 108 -21.27 1.77 14.48
CA GLY A 108 -22.67 1.44 14.66
C GLY A 108 -23.19 0.32 13.76
N PHE A 109 -22.32 -0.47 13.11
CA PHE A 109 -22.76 -1.65 12.39
C PHE A 109 -23.05 -2.79 13.38
N GLU A 110 -24.18 -3.49 13.15
CA GLU A 110 -24.62 -4.63 13.93
C GLU A 110 -24.45 -5.92 13.11
N PHE A 111 -23.82 -6.92 13.69
CA PHE A 111 -23.60 -8.23 13.08
C PHE A 111 -23.29 -9.28 14.16
N ASN A 112 -23.44 -10.54 13.80
CA ASN A 112 -23.05 -11.69 14.62
C ASN A 112 -21.61 -12.12 14.32
N GLY A 113 -21.18 -13.23 14.90
CA GLY A 113 -19.87 -13.81 14.74
C GLY A 113 -19.62 -14.41 13.34
N ALA A 114 -18.39 -14.78 13.09
CA ALA A 114 -17.99 -15.40 11.83
C ALA A 114 -16.87 -16.43 12.04
N ASP A 115 -16.86 -17.46 11.20
CA ASP A 115 -15.72 -18.35 11.01
C ASP A 115 -14.94 -17.87 9.80
N ILE A 116 -13.63 -17.67 9.97
CA ILE A 116 -12.77 -17.01 8.99
C ILE A 116 -11.45 -17.78 8.86
N VAL A 117 -11.08 -18.12 7.64
CA VAL A 117 -9.73 -18.60 7.27
C VAL A 117 -9.12 -17.59 6.33
N VAL A 118 -7.91 -17.14 6.65
CA VAL A 118 -7.18 -16.14 5.87
C VAL A 118 -5.82 -16.66 5.41
N SER A 119 -5.45 -16.31 4.18
CA SER A 119 -4.10 -16.50 3.63
C SER A 119 -3.80 -15.39 2.62
N GLY A 120 -2.52 -15.09 2.41
CA GLY A 120 -2.10 -14.06 1.48
C GLY A 120 -0.76 -14.36 0.80
N ASN A 121 -0.59 -13.83 -0.41
CA ASN A 121 0.67 -13.89 -1.14
C ASN A 121 1.32 -12.52 -1.34
N VAL A 122 0.78 -11.47 -0.72
CA VAL A 122 1.43 -10.15 -0.71
C VAL A 122 2.77 -10.26 0.02
N PRO A 123 3.89 -9.97 -0.64
CA PRO A 123 5.21 -10.10 -0.02
C PRO A 123 5.33 -9.26 1.25
N GLN A 124 5.51 -9.93 2.39
CA GLN A 124 5.62 -9.25 3.69
C GLN A 124 6.95 -8.50 3.80
N GLY A 125 6.92 -7.34 4.45
CA GLY A 125 8.12 -6.52 4.64
C GLY A 125 8.67 -5.84 3.37
N ALA A 126 8.08 -6.11 2.21
CA ALA A 126 8.44 -5.48 0.94
C ALA A 126 7.85 -4.08 0.74
N GLY A 127 6.96 -3.63 1.62
CA GLY A 127 6.29 -2.34 1.48
C GLY A 127 5.16 -2.36 0.44
N LEU A 128 4.54 -3.52 0.22
CA LEU A 128 3.44 -3.73 -0.74
C LEU A 128 2.06 -3.79 -0.07
N SER A 129 1.98 -3.34 1.19
CA SER A 129 0.75 -3.16 1.97
C SER A 129 -0.05 -4.44 2.23
N SER A 130 0.63 -5.48 2.73
CA SER A 130 -0.05 -6.68 3.21
C SER A 130 -1.01 -6.39 4.39
N SER A 131 -0.70 -5.41 5.25
CA SER A 131 -1.59 -4.96 6.33
C SER A 131 -2.90 -4.39 5.79
N ALA A 132 -2.83 -3.43 4.87
CA ALA A 132 -4.02 -2.82 4.28
C ALA A 132 -4.88 -3.84 3.50
N ALA A 133 -4.24 -4.79 2.78
CA ALA A 133 -4.95 -5.88 2.12
C ALA A 133 -5.73 -6.75 3.13
N LEU A 134 -5.12 -7.06 4.30
CA LEU A 134 -5.77 -7.80 5.37
C LEU A 134 -6.93 -7.00 5.99
N GLU A 135 -6.72 -5.73 6.29
CA GLU A 135 -7.77 -4.86 6.86
C GLU A 135 -8.97 -4.72 5.93
N VAL A 136 -8.70 -4.45 4.66
CA VAL A 136 -9.73 -4.23 3.65
C VAL A 136 -10.49 -5.53 3.35
N VAL A 137 -9.80 -6.68 3.25
CA VAL A 137 -10.49 -7.95 3.00
C VAL A 137 -11.43 -8.32 4.15
N ILE A 138 -11.08 -8.01 5.39
CA ILE A 138 -11.96 -8.24 6.55
C ILE A 138 -13.17 -7.30 6.52
N GLY A 139 -12.96 -6.00 6.27
CA GLY A 139 -14.07 -5.06 6.12
C GLY A 139 -15.05 -5.49 5.00
N GLN A 140 -14.51 -5.90 3.87
CA GLN A 140 -15.29 -6.44 2.75
C GLN A 140 -15.99 -7.76 3.12
N THR A 141 -15.34 -8.64 3.87
CA THR A 141 -15.92 -9.90 4.33
C THR A 141 -17.17 -9.66 5.18
N PHE A 142 -17.10 -8.77 6.18
CA PHE A 142 -18.28 -8.44 7.01
C PHE A 142 -19.38 -7.75 6.21
N LYS A 143 -19.01 -6.88 5.25
CA LYS A 143 -19.96 -6.29 4.32
C LYS A 143 -20.77 -7.37 3.58
N GLU A 144 -20.10 -8.35 3.00
CA GLU A 144 -20.74 -9.42 2.22
C GLU A 144 -21.54 -10.37 3.12
N LEU A 145 -20.96 -10.86 4.22
CA LEU A 145 -21.62 -11.77 5.14
C LEU A 145 -22.92 -11.18 5.69
N TYR A 146 -22.93 -9.91 6.06
CA TYR A 146 -24.04 -9.27 6.77
C TYR A 146 -24.77 -8.21 5.94
N GLN A 147 -24.41 -8.06 4.67
CA GLN A 147 -25.00 -7.08 3.74
C GLN A 147 -24.99 -5.66 4.30
N LEU A 148 -23.86 -5.30 4.95
CA LEU A 148 -23.70 -3.99 5.57
C LEU A 148 -23.75 -2.89 4.51
N LYS A 149 -24.44 -1.78 4.84
CA LYS A 149 -24.53 -0.60 3.99
C LYS A 149 -23.30 0.30 4.20
N ILE A 150 -22.14 -0.24 3.83
CA ILE A 150 -20.83 0.42 3.91
C ILE A 150 -20.25 0.53 2.50
N SER A 151 -19.75 1.71 2.13
CA SER A 151 -19.07 1.95 0.86
C SER A 151 -17.63 1.45 0.90
N GLN A 152 -17.00 1.29 -0.29
CA GLN A 152 -15.58 0.93 -0.36
C GLN A 152 -14.66 1.98 0.29
N ALA A 153 -15.00 3.27 0.17
CA ALA A 153 -14.27 4.33 0.85
C ALA A 153 -14.38 4.21 2.38
N GLU A 154 -15.54 3.88 2.91
CA GLU A 154 -15.74 3.68 4.35
C GLU A 154 -15.03 2.42 4.86
N ILE A 155 -14.94 1.34 4.06
CA ILE A 155 -14.11 0.16 4.36
C ILE A 155 -12.64 0.58 4.49
N ALA A 156 -12.14 1.38 3.55
CA ALA A 156 -10.78 1.89 3.60
C ALA A 156 -10.52 2.76 4.85
N LEU A 157 -11.41 3.68 5.16
CA LEU A 157 -11.34 4.52 6.37
C LEU A 157 -11.41 3.69 7.66
N ASN A 158 -12.20 2.62 7.66
CA ASN A 158 -12.29 1.70 8.79
C ASN A 158 -10.97 0.94 9.00
N GLY A 159 -10.34 0.46 7.92
CA GLY A 159 -9.03 -0.19 7.96
C GLY A 159 -7.95 0.76 8.48
N GLN A 160 -7.87 1.96 7.94
CA GLN A 160 -6.94 3.00 8.43
C GLN A 160 -7.15 3.31 9.93
N GLN A 161 -8.39 3.44 10.37
CA GLN A 161 -8.71 3.67 11.78
C GLN A 161 -8.21 2.51 12.65
N ALA A 162 -8.40 1.27 12.20
CA ALA A 162 -7.93 0.08 12.89
C ALA A 162 -6.41 0.07 12.99
N GLU A 163 -5.69 0.37 11.90
CA GLU A 163 -4.22 0.41 11.90
C GLU A 163 -3.68 1.51 12.82
N ASN A 164 -4.29 2.71 12.78
CA ASN A 164 -3.83 3.85 13.57
C ASN A 164 -4.16 3.72 15.07
N GLN A 165 -5.37 3.29 15.42
CA GLN A 165 -5.87 3.34 16.79
C GLN A 165 -5.75 2.03 17.55
N PHE A 166 -5.80 0.89 16.86
CA PHE A 166 -5.76 -0.43 17.49
C PHE A 166 -4.39 -1.09 17.34
N VAL A 167 -3.82 -1.08 16.13
CA VAL A 167 -2.49 -1.64 15.86
C VAL A 167 -1.38 -0.68 16.30
N GLY A 168 -1.60 0.63 16.16
CA GLY A 168 -0.69 1.68 16.62
C GLY A 168 0.29 2.20 15.56
N CYS A 169 0.01 1.98 14.26
CA CYS A 169 0.80 2.51 13.16
C CYS A 169 0.10 3.73 12.53
N ASN A 170 0.69 4.92 12.62
CA ASN A 170 0.11 6.16 12.09
C ASN A 170 0.29 6.29 10.56
N CYS A 171 -0.39 5.45 9.79
CA CYS A 171 -0.37 5.50 8.32
C CYS A 171 -1.31 6.57 7.75
N GLY A 172 -1.08 6.95 6.46
CA GLY A 172 -2.04 7.67 5.63
C GLY A 172 -3.15 6.75 5.10
N ILE A 173 -4.00 7.29 4.23
CA ILE A 173 -5.18 6.55 3.71
C ILE A 173 -4.91 5.79 2.41
N MET A 174 -3.80 6.06 1.73
CA MET A 174 -3.50 5.57 0.39
C MET A 174 -3.68 4.05 0.25
N ASP A 175 -3.09 3.30 1.16
CA ASP A 175 -2.96 1.86 1.06
C ASP A 175 -4.32 1.15 1.12
N GLN A 176 -5.15 1.54 2.08
CA GLN A 176 -6.48 1.00 2.24
C GLN A 176 -7.41 1.45 1.10
N MET A 177 -7.28 2.69 0.62
CA MET A 177 -8.14 3.22 -0.44
C MET A 177 -7.91 2.48 -1.75
N ILE A 178 -6.66 2.29 -2.16
CA ILE A 178 -6.37 1.55 -3.41
C ILE A 178 -6.68 0.06 -3.28
N SER A 179 -6.46 -0.55 -2.12
CA SER A 179 -6.84 -1.95 -1.88
C SER A 179 -8.37 -2.15 -1.98
N ALA A 180 -9.15 -1.16 -1.52
CA ALA A 180 -10.61 -1.22 -1.56
C ALA A 180 -11.20 -0.87 -2.93
N GLN A 181 -10.65 0.13 -3.64
CA GLN A 181 -11.27 0.74 -4.84
C GLN A 181 -10.46 0.59 -6.12
N GLY A 182 -9.36 -0.15 -6.13
CA GLY A 182 -8.55 -0.37 -7.31
C GLY A 182 -9.38 -0.83 -8.52
N GLN A 183 -8.97 -0.45 -9.71
CA GLN A 183 -9.58 -0.89 -10.97
C GLN A 183 -8.53 -1.60 -11.83
N ALA A 184 -8.94 -2.69 -12.48
CA ALA A 184 -8.06 -3.42 -13.38
C ALA A 184 -7.50 -2.50 -14.49
N ASN A 185 -6.21 -2.61 -14.78
CA ASN A 185 -5.50 -1.81 -15.77
C ASN A 185 -5.49 -0.29 -15.51
N HIS A 186 -5.72 0.14 -14.25
CA HIS A 186 -5.71 1.55 -13.89
C HIS A 186 -4.84 1.80 -12.65
N ALA A 187 -4.18 2.94 -12.66
CA ALA A 187 -3.74 3.59 -11.43
C ALA A 187 -4.90 4.43 -10.86
N MET A 188 -4.81 4.80 -9.61
CA MET A 188 -5.78 5.66 -8.93
C MET A 188 -5.12 6.98 -8.57
N LEU A 189 -5.55 8.09 -9.16
CA LEU A 189 -5.22 9.40 -8.62
C LEU A 189 -6.15 9.67 -7.44
N LEU A 190 -5.58 9.72 -6.25
CA LEU A 190 -6.30 9.99 -5.01
C LEU A 190 -5.91 11.36 -4.47
N ASP A 191 -6.91 12.19 -4.24
CA ASP A 191 -6.80 13.39 -3.41
C ASP A 191 -7.00 12.99 -1.94
N CYS A 192 -5.92 12.98 -1.16
CA CYS A 192 -5.96 12.49 0.22
C CYS A 192 -6.71 13.42 1.18
N ARG A 193 -7.04 14.67 0.78
CA ARG A 193 -7.87 15.61 1.56
C ARG A 193 -9.35 15.37 1.35
N SER A 194 -9.79 15.34 0.11
CA SER A 194 -11.22 15.20 -0.24
C SER A 194 -11.65 13.73 -0.34
N LEU A 195 -10.72 12.79 -0.40
CA LEU A 195 -10.90 11.37 -0.68
C LEU A 195 -11.52 11.10 -2.07
N GLN A 196 -11.47 12.08 -2.97
CA GLN A 196 -11.89 11.89 -4.35
C GLN A 196 -10.85 11.03 -5.09
N THR A 197 -11.34 10.07 -5.84
CA THR A 197 -10.55 9.14 -6.63
C THR A 197 -10.88 9.29 -8.10
N GLU A 198 -9.85 9.16 -8.94
CA GLU A 198 -9.98 9.10 -10.39
C GLU A 198 -9.19 7.90 -10.91
N ALA A 199 -9.84 7.06 -11.72
CA ALA A 199 -9.16 5.97 -12.41
C ALA A 199 -8.35 6.54 -13.58
N VAL A 200 -7.05 6.28 -13.60
CA VAL A 200 -6.13 6.70 -14.65
C VAL A 200 -5.68 5.48 -15.42
N ALA A 201 -6.10 5.36 -16.67
CA ALA A 201 -5.77 4.20 -17.50
C ALA A 201 -4.25 4.04 -17.63
N MET A 202 -3.78 2.84 -17.39
CA MET A 202 -2.38 2.46 -17.64
C MET A 202 -2.27 1.88 -19.05
N PRO A 203 -1.18 2.16 -19.79
CA PRO A 203 -0.99 1.55 -21.09
C PRO A 203 -0.99 0.02 -21.00
N GLU A 204 -1.78 -0.65 -21.84
CA GLU A 204 -1.93 -2.13 -21.82
C GLU A 204 -0.61 -2.89 -21.97
N GLN A 205 0.39 -2.24 -22.56
CA GLN A 205 1.71 -2.82 -22.81
C GLN A 205 2.75 -2.47 -21.74
N MET A 206 2.34 -2.11 -20.51
CA MET A 206 3.29 -1.81 -19.45
C MET A 206 3.16 -2.81 -18.31
N ALA A 207 4.29 -3.44 -17.97
CA ALA A 207 4.41 -4.25 -16.77
C ALA A 207 4.79 -3.36 -15.57
N VAL A 208 4.22 -3.66 -14.43
CA VAL A 208 4.63 -3.08 -13.14
C VAL A 208 5.65 -4.02 -12.52
N VAL A 209 6.92 -3.64 -12.56
CA VAL A 209 8.00 -4.45 -12.00
C VAL A 209 8.39 -3.90 -10.65
N ILE A 210 8.29 -4.74 -9.63
CA ILE A 210 8.65 -4.40 -8.26
C ILE A 210 9.93 -5.14 -7.91
N LEU A 211 10.94 -4.40 -7.45
CA LEU A 211 12.24 -4.95 -7.09
C LEU A 211 12.48 -4.69 -5.60
N ASN A 212 12.40 -5.76 -4.80
CA ASN A 212 12.74 -5.68 -3.38
C ASN A 212 14.26 -5.76 -3.21
N SER A 213 14.84 -4.74 -2.61
CA SER A 213 16.28 -4.68 -2.33
C SER A 213 16.76 -5.73 -1.35
N ASN A 214 15.84 -6.34 -0.58
CA ASN A 214 16.14 -7.24 0.55
C ASN A 214 17.08 -6.61 1.60
N LYS A 215 17.22 -5.28 1.56
CA LYS A 215 17.86 -4.53 2.63
C LYS A 215 16.96 -4.57 3.86
N LYS A 216 17.47 -5.14 4.95
CA LYS A 216 16.74 -5.11 6.22
C LYS A 216 16.51 -3.66 6.64
N ARG A 217 15.26 -3.32 6.87
CA ARG A 217 14.87 -2.02 7.37
C ARG A 217 15.25 -1.92 8.84
N GLY A 218 15.98 -0.87 9.20
CA GLY A 218 16.28 -0.55 10.58
C GLY A 218 15.10 0.15 11.27
N LEU A 219 15.32 1.33 11.80
CA LEU A 219 14.34 2.15 12.56
C LEU A 219 13.28 2.83 11.65
N VAL A 220 12.62 2.08 10.75
CA VAL A 220 11.71 2.66 9.72
C VAL A 220 10.55 3.41 10.36
N GLU A 221 9.90 2.84 11.38
CA GLU A 221 8.75 3.49 12.02
C GLU A 221 9.13 4.81 12.70
N SER A 222 10.25 4.85 13.39
CA SER A 222 10.73 6.09 14.03
C SER A 222 11.12 7.14 13.01
N GLU A 223 11.79 6.75 11.93
CA GLU A 223 12.18 7.67 10.85
C GLU A 223 10.97 8.18 10.06
N TYR A 224 9.97 7.33 9.83
CA TYR A 224 8.71 7.72 9.20
C TYR A 224 7.98 8.78 10.04
N ASN A 225 7.86 8.55 11.35
CA ASN A 225 7.24 9.51 12.27
C ASN A 225 8.03 10.83 12.30
N THR A 226 9.38 10.78 12.32
CA THR A 226 10.23 11.97 12.25
C THR A 226 9.96 12.79 10.98
N ARG A 227 9.81 12.15 9.82
CA ARG A 227 9.48 12.84 8.56
C ARG A 227 8.11 13.52 8.64
N ARG A 228 7.13 12.87 9.23
CA ARG A 228 5.79 13.43 9.45
C ARG A 228 5.85 14.67 10.36
N GLU A 229 6.53 14.56 11.49
CA GLU A 229 6.73 15.70 12.42
C GLU A 229 7.44 16.90 11.74
N GLN A 230 8.44 16.64 10.91
CA GLN A 230 9.13 17.68 10.14
C GLN A 230 8.19 18.37 9.13
N CYS A 231 7.31 17.62 8.46
CA CYS A 231 6.29 18.19 7.58
C CYS A 231 5.27 19.04 8.36
N GLU A 232 4.82 18.56 9.51
CA GLU A 232 3.90 19.29 10.40
C GLU A 232 4.53 20.60 10.93
N ALA A 233 5.82 20.56 11.28
CA ALA A 233 6.57 21.74 11.69
C ALA A 233 6.65 22.78 10.55
N ALA A 234 6.89 22.34 9.32
CA ALA A 234 6.87 23.23 8.16
C ALA A 234 5.49 23.86 7.96
N ALA A 235 4.42 23.06 7.93
CA ALA A 235 3.06 23.54 7.77
C ALA A 235 2.69 24.60 8.85
N LYS A 236 3.11 24.36 10.10
CA LYS A 236 2.90 25.29 11.21
C LYS A 236 3.59 26.64 10.96
N THR A 237 4.83 26.65 10.42
CA THR A 237 5.57 27.89 10.10
C THR A 237 4.85 28.69 9.02
N PHE A 238 4.19 28.02 8.06
CA PHE A 238 3.37 28.71 7.06
C PHE A 238 1.96 29.07 7.56
N GLY A 239 1.55 28.64 8.75
CA GLY A 239 0.21 28.89 9.28
C GLY A 239 -0.89 28.16 8.51
N VAL A 240 -0.58 27.02 7.91
CA VAL A 240 -1.50 26.19 7.14
C VAL A 240 -1.74 24.84 7.83
N LYS A 241 -2.82 24.17 7.45
CA LYS A 241 -3.16 22.85 8.00
C LYS A 241 -2.20 21.76 7.50
N ALA A 242 -1.81 21.82 6.22
CA ALA A 242 -0.98 20.83 5.59
C ALA A 242 -0.13 21.45 4.46
N LEU A 243 0.99 20.80 4.10
CA LEU A 243 1.91 21.30 3.07
C LEU A 243 1.29 21.35 1.66
N ARG A 244 0.18 20.69 1.41
CA ARG A 244 -0.61 20.88 0.19
C ARG A 244 -0.97 22.34 -0.07
N ASP A 245 -1.14 23.13 0.98
CA ASP A 245 -1.56 24.54 0.90
C ASP A 245 -0.38 25.51 0.69
N VAL A 246 0.84 24.98 0.55
CA VAL A 246 2.05 25.78 0.32
C VAL A 246 2.56 25.60 -1.10
N THR A 247 2.82 26.68 -1.80
CA THR A 247 3.48 26.68 -3.12
C THR A 247 5.00 26.71 -3.01
N LEU A 248 5.69 26.27 -4.06
CA LEU A 248 7.16 26.35 -4.12
C LEU A 248 7.66 27.80 -4.01
N ALA A 249 6.93 28.76 -4.58
CA ALA A 249 7.27 30.19 -4.47
C ALA A 249 7.18 30.68 -3.01
N GLN A 250 6.15 30.30 -2.26
CA GLN A 250 6.02 30.62 -0.84
C GLN A 250 7.14 29.98 -0.01
N LEU A 251 7.48 28.71 -0.30
CA LEU A 251 8.59 28.05 0.36
C LEU A 251 9.90 28.81 0.12
N THR A 252 10.20 29.16 -1.14
CA THR A 252 11.42 29.89 -1.50
C THR A 252 11.50 31.23 -0.80
N ALA A 253 10.39 31.97 -0.72
CA ALA A 253 10.32 33.28 -0.05
C ALA A 253 10.57 33.22 1.45
N LYS A 254 10.19 32.12 2.12
CA LYS A 254 10.30 31.95 3.57
C LYS A 254 11.33 30.90 4.01
N GLN A 255 12.12 30.38 3.09
CA GLN A 255 13.05 29.28 3.38
C GLN A 255 14.02 29.60 4.52
N ALA A 256 14.43 30.87 4.65
CA ALA A 256 15.36 31.31 5.72
C ALA A 256 14.71 31.31 7.12
N GLU A 257 13.39 31.25 7.23
CA GLU A 257 12.64 31.16 8.49
C GLU A 257 12.50 29.72 9.01
N LEU A 258 12.81 28.73 8.16
CA LEU A 258 12.72 27.29 8.46
C LEU A 258 14.08 26.72 8.88
N ASP A 259 14.05 25.69 9.71
CA ASP A 259 15.19 24.79 9.84
C ASP A 259 15.58 24.24 8.46
N PRO A 260 16.87 24.19 8.10
CA PRO A 260 17.28 23.73 6.76
C PRO A 260 16.81 22.33 6.40
N VAL A 261 16.72 21.42 7.37
CA VAL A 261 16.21 20.06 7.17
C VAL A 261 14.70 20.11 6.91
N VAL A 262 13.96 20.85 7.73
CA VAL A 262 12.52 21.05 7.57
C VAL A 262 12.18 21.68 6.22
N ALA A 263 12.97 22.63 5.74
CA ALA A 263 12.81 23.25 4.41
C ALA A 263 12.98 22.23 3.27
N LYS A 264 13.95 21.32 3.38
CA LYS A 264 14.13 20.21 2.42
C LYS A 264 12.89 19.28 2.40
N ARG A 265 12.37 18.87 3.58
CA ARG A 265 11.19 18.03 3.68
C ARG A 265 9.97 18.69 3.01
N ALA A 266 9.76 19.97 3.31
CA ALA A 266 8.69 20.76 2.68
C ALA A 266 8.82 20.82 1.15
N ARG A 267 10.06 21.03 0.65
CA ARG A 267 10.32 21.07 -0.80
C ARG A 267 9.92 19.75 -1.47
N HIS A 268 10.32 18.61 -0.89
CA HIS A 268 9.92 17.32 -1.43
C HIS A 268 8.39 17.22 -1.56
N VAL A 269 7.65 17.45 -0.47
CA VAL A 269 6.18 17.29 -0.45
C VAL A 269 5.49 18.21 -1.46
N ILE A 270 5.89 19.49 -1.49
CA ILE A 270 5.30 20.49 -2.39
C ILE A 270 5.53 20.09 -3.85
N THR A 271 6.77 19.76 -4.20
CA THR A 271 7.10 19.39 -5.58
C THR A 271 6.61 17.99 -5.96
N GLU A 272 6.49 17.07 -5.01
CA GLU A 272 5.96 15.73 -5.25
C GLU A 272 4.47 15.77 -5.58
N ASN A 273 3.69 16.63 -4.94
CA ASN A 273 2.29 16.85 -5.30
C ASN A 273 2.15 17.29 -6.77
N GLU A 274 2.97 18.22 -7.24
CA GLU A 274 2.96 18.66 -8.63
C GLU A 274 3.38 17.53 -9.58
N ARG A 275 4.46 16.79 -9.24
CA ARG A 275 4.90 15.63 -10.03
C ARG A 275 3.81 14.57 -10.15
N THR A 276 3.07 14.32 -9.09
CA THR A 276 1.98 13.33 -9.07
C THR A 276 0.86 13.68 -10.03
N LEU A 277 0.41 14.94 -10.02
CA LEU A 277 -0.61 15.41 -10.95
C LEU A 277 -0.15 15.36 -12.41
N HIS A 278 1.10 15.77 -12.67
CA HIS A 278 1.69 15.69 -14.02
C HIS A 278 1.91 14.24 -14.47
N ALA A 279 2.23 13.33 -13.56
CA ALA A 279 2.37 11.91 -13.89
C ALA A 279 1.03 11.27 -14.28
N ALA A 280 -0.04 11.60 -13.56
CA ALA A 280 -1.38 11.18 -13.94
C ALA A 280 -1.76 11.70 -15.34
N GLN A 281 -1.41 12.94 -15.67
CA GLN A 281 -1.62 13.50 -17.01
C GLN A 281 -0.78 12.78 -18.05
N ALA A 282 0.51 12.53 -17.79
CA ALA A 282 1.40 11.80 -18.70
C ALA A 282 0.88 10.38 -19.01
N LEU A 283 0.32 9.68 -18.00
CA LEU A 283 -0.33 8.38 -18.19
C LEU A 283 -1.56 8.48 -19.12
N ARG A 284 -2.46 9.45 -18.90
CA ARG A 284 -3.64 9.67 -19.76
C ARG A 284 -3.26 9.92 -21.20
N GLU A 285 -2.15 10.62 -21.43
CA GLU A 285 -1.64 10.95 -22.76
C GLU A 285 -0.78 9.83 -23.37
N GLY A 286 -0.47 8.77 -22.63
CA GLY A 286 0.47 7.73 -23.04
C GLY A 286 1.91 8.24 -23.22
N ASN A 287 2.25 9.36 -22.57
CA ASN A 287 3.57 10.01 -22.67
C ASN A 287 4.56 9.37 -21.71
N MET A 288 5.10 8.22 -22.09
CA MET A 288 6.02 7.44 -21.25
C MET A 288 7.35 8.16 -20.98
N PRO A 289 7.98 8.88 -21.94
CA PRO A 289 9.18 9.67 -21.64
C PRO A 289 8.94 10.70 -20.53
N ARG A 290 7.81 11.41 -20.59
CA ARG A 290 7.46 12.38 -19.55
C ARG A 290 7.22 11.74 -18.18
N LEU A 291 6.53 10.60 -18.16
CA LEU A 291 6.34 9.84 -16.93
C LEU A 291 7.69 9.39 -16.33
N GLY A 292 8.60 8.90 -17.16
CA GLY A 292 9.95 8.51 -16.75
C GLY A 292 10.74 9.67 -16.11
N GLU A 293 10.71 10.85 -16.74
CA GLU A 293 11.32 12.07 -16.19
C GLU A 293 10.75 12.42 -14.80
N LEU A 294 9.43 12.35 -14.64
CA LEU A 294 8.76 12.67 -13.36
C LEU A 294 9.10 11.65 -12.26
N MET A 295 9.16 10.36 -12.61
CA MET A 295 9.56 9.32 -11.68
C MET A 295 11.04 9.48 -11.26
N ALA A 296 11.92 9.80 -12.18
CA ALA A 296 13.34 10.07 -11.88
C ALA A 296 13.50 11.31 -10.99
N ALA A 297 12.75 12.39 -11.27
CA ALA A 297 12.74 13.59 -10.42
C ALA A 297 12.19 13.32 -9.02
N SER A 298 11.17 12.47 -8.90
CA SER A 298 10.65 11.99 -7.62
C SER A 298 11.73 11.23 -6.84
N HIS A 299 12.44 10.30 -7.48
CA HIS A 299 13.52 9.55 -6.86
C HIS A 299 14.65 10.47 -6.36
N ALA A 300 15.10 11.42 -7.18
CA ALA A 300 16.11 12.39 -6.80
C ALA A 300 15.67 13.23 -5.57
N SER A 301 14.41 13.68 -5.55
CA SER A 301 13.85 14.42 -4.42
C SER A 301 13.76 13.58 -3.14
N MET A 302 13.41 12.29 -3.25
CA MET A 302 13.43 11.36 -2.10
C MET A 302 14.84 11.15 -1.56
N ARG A 303 15.85 11.12 -2.43
CA ARG A 303 17.25 10.97 -2.03
C ARG A 303 17.80 12.27 -1.41
N ASP A 304 17.61 13.42 -2.06
CA ASP A 304 18.33 14.64 -1.78
C ASP A 304 17.57 15.59 -0.84
N ASP A 305 16.24 15.64 -0.94
CA ASP A 305 15.39 16.50 -0.11
C ASP A 305 14.75 15.75 1.06
N PHE A 306 14.23 14.55 0.83
CA PHE A 306 13.56 13.78 1.88
C PHE A 306 14.49 12.83 2.63
N GLU A 307 15.60 12.45 2.01
CA GLU A 307 16.69 11.63 2.58
C GLU A 307 16.19 10.31 3.14
N ILE A 308 15.41 9.58 2.32
CA ILE A 308 14.80 8.29 2.66
C ILE A 308 15.28 7.13 1.78
N THR A 309 16.16 7.38 0.80
CA THR A 309 16.77 6.31 0.02
C THR A 309 18.00 5.75 0.74
N VAL A 310 18.44 4.60 0.28
CA VAL A 310 19.69 3.95 0.70
C VAL A 310 20.46 3.50 -0.53
N LYS A 311 21.77 3.26 -0.39
CA LYS A 311 22.63 2.86 -1.51
C LYS A 311 22.07 1.70 -2.32
N GLU A 312 21.49 0.70 -1.66
CA GLU A 312 20.94 -0.49 -2.31
C GLU A 312 19.74 -0.14 -3.21
N ILE A 313 18.92 0.80 -2.78
CA ILE A 313 17.79 1.32 -3.56
C ILE A 313 18.28 2.14 -4.75
N ASP A 314 19.22 3.08 -4.53
CA ASP A 314 19.76 3.90 -5.59
C ASP A 314 20.45 3.04 -6.66
N THR A 315 21.18 2.00 -6.24
CA THR A 315 21.82 1.02 -7.16
C THR A 315 20.76 0.29 -8.00
N LEU A 316 19.65 -0.17 -7.43
CA LEU A 316 18.56 -0.80 -8.20
C LEU A 316 17.98 0.16 -9.24
N VAL A 317 17.72 1.40 -8.84
CA VAL A 317 17.19 2.44 -9.76
C VAL A 317 18.16 2.68 -10.91
N GLU A 318 19.45 2.83 -10.65
CA GLU A 318 20.48 3.04 -11.68
C GLU A 318 20.57 1.86 -12.66
N ILE A 319 20.56 0.61 -12.15
CA ILE A 319 20.60 -0.60 -13.00
C ILE A 319 19.36 -0.63 -13.91
N VAL A 320 18.16 -0.48 -13.34
CA VAL A 320 16.92 -0.54 -14.12
C VAL A 320 16.86 0.60 -15.14
N GLN A 321 17.19 1.83 -14.73
CA GLN A 321 17.20 2.99 -15.63
C GLN A 321 18.12 2.80 -16.82
N SER A 322 19.28 2.16 -16.63
CA SER A 322 20.21 1.89 -17.73
C SER A 322 19.65 0.94 -18.79
N VAL A 323 18.67 0.11 -18.42
CA VAL A 323 18.01 -0.85 -19.35
C VAL A 323 16.81 -0.23 -20.03
N ILE A 324 15.95 0.47 -19.25
CA ILE A 324 14.65 0.96 -19.77
C ILE A 324 14.79 2.26 -20.56
N GLY A 325 15.81 3.07 -20.32
CA GLY A 325 16.01 4.36 -20.97
C GLY A 325 14.83 5.31 -20.73
N ASP A 326 14.31 5.89 -21.81
CA ASP A 326 13.15 6.79 -21.82
C ASP A 326 11.80 6.09 -22.11
N GLN A 327 11.81 4.75 -22.22
CA GLN A 327 10.61 3.97 -22.56
C GLN A 327 9.78 3.57 -21.33
N GLY A 328 10.13 4.03 -20.17
CA GLY A 328 9.46 3.73 -18.90
C GLY A 328 9.92 4.64 -17.78
N GLY A 329 9.67 4.27 -16.55
CA GLY A 329 10.10 5.02 -15.38
C GLY A 329 10.45 4.09 -14.23
N VAL A 330 11.36 4.54 -13.37
CA VAL A 330 11.80 3.79 -12.19
C VAL A 330 12.09 4.72 -11.02
N ARG A 331 11.70 4.30 -9.82
CA ARG A 331 11.94 5.03 -8.57
C ARG A 331 11.79 4.15 -7.34
N MET A 332 12.30 4.59 -6.20
CA MET A 332 11.95 4.00 -4.91
C MET A 332 10.43 4.12 -4.65
N THR A 333 9.85 3.16 -3.97
CA THR A 333 8.44 3.19 -3.52
C THR A 333 8.30 2.76 -2.07
N GLY A 334 7.31 3.33 -1.37
CA GLY A 334 7.03 3.08 0.04
C GLY A 334 7.79 3.97 1.01
N GLY A 335 7.78 3.63 2.29
CA GLY A 335 8.30 4.48 3.37
C GLY A 335 9.80 4.76 3.37
N GLY A 336 10.59 4.13 2.52
CA GLY A 336 12.05 4.33 2.43
C GLY A 336 12.89 3.47 3.37
N PHE A 337 14.16 3.83 3.52
CA PHE A 337 15.19 3.18 4.35
C PHE A 337 15.43 1.69 3.99
N GLY A 338 15.25 1.35 2.75
CA GLY A 338 15.23 0.02 2.16
C GLY A 338 13.91 -0.25 1.45
N GLY A 339 13.49 -1.50 1.36
CA GLY A 339 12.25 -1.91 0.70
C GLY A 339 12.39 -2.00 -0.81
N CYS A 340 11.45 -1.40 -1.56
CA CYS A 340 11.30 -1.67 -2.97
C CYS A 340 11.54 -0.46 -3.89
N VAL A 341 11.85 -0.81 -5.12
CA VAL A 341 11.81 0.04 -6.30
C VAL A 341 10.61 -0.39 -7.14
N VAL A 342 9.88 0.55 -7.70
CA VAL A 342 8.85 0.32 -8.71
C VAL A 342 9.34 0.81 -10.06
N ALA A 343 9.14 -0.01 -11.09
CA ALA A 343 9.41 0.36 -12.47
C ALA A 343 8.20 0.06 -13.36
N LEU A 344 7.87 1.00 -14.24
CA LEU A 344 6.97 0.77 -15.36
C LEU A 344 7.82 0.40 -16.57
N VAL A 345 7.68 -0.81 -17.05
CA VAL A 345 8.59 -1.43 -18.02
C VAL A 345 7.80 -2.00 -19.19
N HIS A 346 8.24 -1.72 -20.41
CA HIS A 346 7.68 -2.41 -21.57
C HIS A 346 7.92 -3.91 -21.44
N PRO A 347 6.94 -4.81 -21.68
CA PRO A 347 7.08 -6.26 -21.48
C PRO A 347 8.32 -6.86 -22.15
N LYS A 348 8.73 -6.36 -23.31
CA LYS A 348 9.92 -6.81 -24.00
C LYS A 348 11.25 -6.53 -23.29
N GLN A 349 11.23 -5.59 -22.31
CA GLN A 349 12.42 -5.23 -21.54
C GLN A 349 12.45 -5.90 -20.15
N VAL A 350 11.38 -6.59 -19.74
CA VAL A 350 11.29 -7.22 -18.42
C VAL A 350 12.41 -8.20 -18.19
N GLU A 351 12.68 -9.10 -19.16
CA GLU A 351 13.75 -10.09 -19.07
C GLU A 351 15.13 -9.42 -18.99
N ALA A 352 15.37 -8.37 -19.79
CA ALA A 352 16.61 -7.61 -19.73
C ALA A 352 16.83 -6.91 -18.37
N VAL A 353 15.76 -6.38 -17.78
CA VAL A 353 15.81 -5.80 -16.43
C VAL A 353 16.16 -6.88 -15.40
N GLN A 354 15.49 -8.05 -15.45
CA GLN A 354 15.77 -9.16 -14.53
C GLN A 354 17.23 -9.63 -14.65
N GLN A 355 17.73 -9.76 -15.86
CA GLN A 355 19.12 -10.17 -16.12
C GLN A 355 20.12 -9.12 -15.60
N ALA A 356 19.93 -7.84 -15.92
CA ALA A 356 20.81 -6.77 -15.47
C ALA A 356 20.89 -6.69 -13.93
N VAL A 357 19.74 -6.85 -13.25
CA VAL A 357 19.69 -6.86 -11.78
C VAL A 357 20.42 -8.09 -11.23
N ALA A 358 20.24 -9.28 -11.82
CA ALA A 358 20.91 -10.48 -11.38
C ALA A 358 22.45 -10.38 -11.56
N GLU A 359 22.93 -9.75 -12.63
CA GLU A 359 24.36 -9.60 -12.92
C GLU A 359 25.04 -8.53 -12.06
N HIS A 360 24.36 -7.42 -11.76
CA HIS A 360 25.02 -6.23 -11.22
C HIS A 360 24.67 -5.92 -9.76
N TYR A 361 23.47 -6.26 -9.29
CA TYR A 361 23.02 -5.82 -7.99
C TYR A 361 23.77 -6.50 -6.82
N GLU A 362 23.91 -7.84 -6.87
CA GLU A 362 24.62 -8.57 -5.81
C GLU A 362 26.11 -8.18 -5.77
N ALA A 363 26.74 -7.98 -6.92
CA ALA A 363 28.13 -7.53 -7.00
C ALA A 363 28.35 -6.14 -6.38
N ALA A 364 27.36 -5.23 -6.50
CA ALA A 364 27.44 -3.86 -6.00
C ALA A 364 27.05 -3.72 -4.52
N THR A 365 26.18 -4.59 -4.00
CA THR A 365 25.56 -4.43 -2.69
C THR A 365 25.77 -5.58 -1.71
N GLY A 366 26.16 -6.75 -2.21
CA GLY A 366 26.26 -8.00 -1.43
C GLY A 366 24.88 -8.63 -1.12
N LEU A 367 23.79 -8.10 -1.69
CA LEU A 367 22.43 -8.60 -1.51
C LEU A 367 21.85 -9.07 -2.85
N LYS A 368 20.94 -10.04 -2.77
CA LYS A 368 20.13 -10.46 -3.92
C LYS A 368 18.79 -9.73 -3.88
N ALA A 369 18.36 -9.16 -5.00
CA ALA A 369 17.03 -8.59 -5.12
C ALA A 369 15.99 -9.67 -5.39
N SER A 370 14.77 -9.46 -4.89
CA SER A 370 13.58 -10.24 -5.30
C SER A 370 12.78 -9.41 -6.29
N ILE A 371 12.38 -10.01 -7.42
CA ILE A 371 11.69 -9.29 -8.50
C ILE A 371 10.29 -9.87 -8.66
N TYR A 372 9.30 -9.00 -8.67
CA TYR A 372 7.89 -9.32 -8.87
C TYR A 372 7.38 -8.59 -10.11
N VAL A 373 6.93 -9.35 -11.11
CA VAL A 373 6.31 -8.79 -12.32
C VAL A 373 4.81 -8.80 -12.11
N CYS A 374 4.21 -7.63 -12.02
CA CYS A 374 2.82 -7.41 -11.67
C CYS A 374 2.06 -6.73 -12.79
N HIS A 375 0.75 -6.71 -12.64
CA HIS A 375 -0.18 -5.86 -13.39
C HIS A 375 -1.21 -5.24 -12.44
N ALA A 376 -1.80 -4.13 -12.89
CA ALA A 376 -2.84 -3.46 -12.12
C ALA A 376 -4.12 -4.30 -12.12
N THR A 377 -4.67 -4.55 -10.93
CA THR A 377 -5.85 -5.39 -10.70
C THR A 377 -7.00 -4.62 -10.05
N SER A 378 -8.16 -5.26 -9.96
CA SER A 378 -9.32 -4.72 -9.23
C SER A 378 -9.09 -4.71 -7.73
N GLY A 379 -9.77 -3.82 -7.03
CA GLY A 379 -9.81 -3.74 -5.58
C GLY A 379 -10.57 -4.90 -4.93
N ALA A 380 -10.90 -4.72 -3.64
CA ALA A 380 -11.56 -5.76 -2.86
C ALA A 380 -12.95 -6.14 -3.38
N GLY A 381 -13.26 -7.43 -3.31
CA GLY A 381 -14.56 -7.96 -3.72
C GLY A 381 -14.69 -9.45 -3.48
N LEU A 382 -15.88 -9.97 -3.85
CA LEU A 382 -16.14 -11.41 -3.88
C LEU A 382 -15.31 -12.08 -4.97
N VAL A 383 -14.86 -13.28 -4.67
CA VAL A 383 -14.32 -14.22 -5.65
C VAL A 383 -15.44 -15.15 -6.07
N GLU A 384 -15.70 -15.26 -7.37
CA GLU A 384 -16.67 -16.23 -7.87
C GLU A 384 -16.20 -17.64 -7.54
N LEU A 385 -17.06 -18.38 -6.85
CA LEU A 385 -16.92 -19.83 -6.68
C LEU A 385 -17.26 -20.47 -8.04
N ALA A 386 -16.23 -20.93 -8.75
CA ALA A 386 -16.41 -21.61 -10.03
C ALA A 386 -17.03 -23.01 -9.86
#